data_9ecb367e1134bf27cce09dc096ec26fc
#
_entry.id   9ecb367e1134bf27cce09dc096ec26fc
#
_cell.length_a   1.000
_cell.length_b   1.000
_cell.length_c   1.000
_cell.angle_alpha   90.00
_cell.angle_beta   90.00
_cell.angle_gamma   90.00
#
_symmetry.space_group_name_H-M   'P 1'
#
loop_
_entity.id
_entity.type
_entity.pdbx_description
1 polymer ?
#
loop_
_entity_poly.entity_id
_entity_poly.type
_entity_poly.pdbx_seq_one_letter_code
_entity_poly.pdbx_strand_id
1 'polypeptide(L)'
;MSSERPLRIAFLTYRGHPYTGGQGVYTRHMARELKALGHHVEVISGPPYPHTDEDVPLTKLPSLDLYRMPDPFRIPRLSEFKDRFDVLEYLVTAGATFAEPLTFSLRAHRELTGRLGEFDLVHDNQCLGTGIWKIHEAGLPVLETIHHPITVDRRLETKHATTPWKRFTKNRFYAFTGMQTRIARRLPRILTVSLNSYEDIITDYGVDP
;
A
#
# COMPACT_ATOMS: atom_id res chain seq x y z
N MET A 1 28.15 -8.71 19.95
CA MET A 1 27.13 -8.16 19.02
C MET A 1 27.46 -8.73 17.66
N SER A 2 26.59 -9.61 17.13
CA SER A 2 26.72 -10.13 15.76
C SER A 2 26.64 -8.94 14.81
N SER A 3 27.67 -8.69 14.01
CA SER A 3 27.61 -7.66 12.96
C SER A 3 26.74 -8.21 11.84
N GLU A 4 25.44 -8.06 11.99
CA GLU A 4 24.52 -8.36 10.89
C GLU A 4 24.84 -7.41 9.73
N ARG A 5 24.91 -7.98 8.52
CA ARG A 5 25.21 -7.16 7.33
C ARG A 5 24.09 -6.16 7.08
N PRO A 6 24.39 -4.97 6.55
CA PRO A 6 23.36 -4.05 6.09
C PRO A 6 22.40 -4.71 5.10
N LEU A 7 21.10 -4.45 5.29
CA LEU A 7 20.06 -4.92 4.35
C LEU A 7 19.78 -3.85 3.31
N ARG A 8 19.40 -4.30 2.11
CA ARG A 8 18.88 -3.45 1.03
C ARG A 8 17.36 -3.61 1.03
N ILE A 9 16.65 -2.54 1.37
CA ILE A 9 15.21 -2.55 1.67
C ILE A 9 14.47 -1.73 0.61
N ALA A 10 13.53 -2.34 -0.11
CA ALA A 10 12.53 -1.63 -0.89
C ALA A 10 11.33 -1.30 0.01
N PHE A 11 11.16 -0.03 0.37
CA PHE A 11 10.06 0.44 1.21
C PHE A 11 8.91 0.93 0.33
N LEU A 12 7.78 0.23 0.36
CA LEU A 12 6.64 0.50 -0.51
C LEU A 12 5.57 1.34 0.21
N THR A 13 5.02 2.33 -0.49
CA THR A 13 3.82 3.06 -0.03
C THR A 13 2.95 3.45 -1.21
N TYR A 14 1.68 3.01 -1.21
CA TYR A 14 0.78 3.29 -2.33
C TYR A 14 0.28 4.74 -2.37
N ARG A 15 0.24 5.41 -1.21
CA ARG A 15 -0.08 6.85 -1.06
C ARG A 15 0.82 7.45 0.02
N GLY A 16 1.70 8.33 -0.40
CA GLY A 16 2.68 8.94 0.49
C GLY A 16 2.45 10.43 0.75
N HIS A 17 1.18 10.89 0.88
CA HIS A 17 0.93 12.33 1.10
C HIS A 17 1.80 12.87 2.23
N PRO A 18 2.64 13.91 1.97
CA PRO A 18 3.69 14.30 2.91
C PRO A 18 3.18 14.96 4.20
N TYR A 19 1.93 15.47 4.19
CA TYR A 19 1.38 16.26 5.31
C TYR A 19 0.09 15.71 5.90
N THR A 20 -0.57 14.75 5.25
CA THR A 20 -1.86 14.22 5.70
C THR A 20 -1.92 12.70 5.57
N GLY A 21 -2.78 12.07 6.38
CA GLY A 21 -3.05 10.63 6.29
C GLY A 21 -2.01 9.70 6.95
N GLY A 22 -0.96 10.24 7.55
CA GLY A 22 0.02 9.47 8.35
C GLY A 22 1.00 8.61 7.54
N GLN A 23 0.59 7.95 6.45
CA GLN A 23 1.45 7.01 5.71
C GLN A 23 2.72 7.64 5.14
N GLY A 24 2.62 8.84 4.54
CA GLY A 24 3.79 9.54 3.99
C GLY A 24 4.77 9.99 5.06
N VAL A 25 4.25 10.45 6.21
CA VAL A 25 5.06 10.84 7.38
C VAL A 25 5.75 9.61 7.98
N TYR A 26 5.01 8.51 8.15
CA TYR A 26 5.55 7.24 8.62
C TYR A 26 6.66 6.72 7.69
N THR A 27 6.41 6.73 6.37
CA THR A 27 7.39 6.31 5.35
C THR A 27 8.69 7.09 5.49
N ARG A 28 8.62 8.43 5.61
CA ARG A 28 9.80 9.28 5.76
C ARG A 28 10.59 8.93 7.01
N HIS A 29 9.92 8.82 8.17
CA HIS A 29 10.59 8.52 9.44
C HIS A 29 11.18 7.11 9.43
N MET A 30 10.45 6.10 8.98
CA MET A 30 10.95 4.73 8.92
C MET A 30 12.16 4.59 8.00
N ALA A 31 12.11 5.21 6.81
CA ALA A 31 13.23 5.17 5.87
C ALA A 31 14.49 5.80 6.48
N ARG A 32 14.35 6.96 7.17
CA ARG A 32 15.44 7.62 7.87
C ARG A 32 16.03 6.76 8.98
N GLU A 33 15.17 6.20 9.86
CA GLU A 33 15.66 5.41 11.00
C GLU A 33 16.30 4.10 10.54
N LEU A 34 15.75 3.42 9.54
CA LEU A 34 16.38 2.23 8.95
C LEU A 34 17.77 2.56 8.36
N LYS A 35 17.91 3.73 7.71
CA LYS A 35 19.22 4.19 7.26
C LYS A 35 20.17 4.50 8.41
N ALA A 36 19.70 5.15 9.45
CA ALA A 36 20.52 5.44 10.66
C ALA A 36 21.02 4.15 11.33
N LEU A 37 20.28 3.05 11.20
CA LEU A 37 20.69 1.71 11.63
C LEU A 37 21.70 1.05 10.67
N GLY A 38 22.07 1.71 9.58
CA GLY A 38 23.08 1.24 8.62
C GLY A 38 22.51 0.46 7.43
N HIS A 39 21.19 0.40 7.26
CA HIS A 39 20.56 -0.26 6.10
C HIS A 39 20.53 0.67 4.87
N HIS A 40 20.42 0.07 3.68
CA HIS A 40 20.16 0.78 2.43
C HIS A 40 18.67 0.76 2.15
N VAL A 41 18.03 1.93 2.06
CA VAL A 41 16.59 2.04 1.88
C VAL A 41 16.30 2.82 0.61
N GLU A 42 15.45 2.27 -0.25
CA GLU A 42 14.82 2.97 -1.37
C GLU A 42 13.31 2.99 -1.15
N VAL A 43 12.70 4.16 -1.24
CA VAL A 43 11.25 4.32 -1.18
C VAL A 43 10.68 4.19 -2.59
N ILE A 44 9.71 3.31 -2.77
CA ILE A 44 8.96 3.14 -4.02
C ILE A 44 7.51 3.53 -3.75
N SER A 45 7.03 4.58 -4.40
CA SER A 45 5.74 5.19 -4.05
C SER A 45 4.84 5.44 -5.25
N GLY A 46 3.51 5.29 -5.01
CA GLY A 46 2.45 5.88 -5.83
C GLY A 46 2.15 7.32 -5.42
N PRO A 47 1.44 8.09 -6.28
CA PRO A 47 1.01 9.45 -5.94
C PRO A 47 -0.11 9.47 -4.88
N PRO A 48 -0.20 10.54 -4.07
CA PRO A 48 0.78 11.61 -3.92
C PRO A 48 2.05 11.10 -3.26
N TYR A 49 3.20 11.55 -3.76
CA TYR A 49 4.50 11.06 -3.34
C TYR A 49 4.92 11.61 -1.97
N PRO A 50 5.58 10.80 -1.12
CA PRO A 50 6.12 11.28 0.15
C PRO A 50 7.31 12.21 -0.07
N HIS A 51 7.59 13.02 0.93
CA HIS A 51 8.91 13.64 1.04
C HIS A 51 9.87 12.62 1.65
N THR A 52 11.00 12.41 1.01
CA THR A 52 12.12 11.63 1.54
C THR A 52 13.27 12.59 1.89
N ASP A 53 14.17 12.16 2.76
CA ASP A 53 15.41 12.91 3.01
C ASP A 53 16.32 12.77 1.77
N GLU A 54 17.22 13.73 1.54
CA GLU A 54 18.01 13.86 0.29
C GLU A 54 18.80 12.60 -0.07
N ASP A 55 19.21 11.87 0.93
CA ASP A 55 20.03 10.66 0.81
C ASP A 55 19.19 9.35 0.75
N VAL A 56 17.85 9.45 0.71
CA VAL A 56 16.91 8.32 0.53
C VAL A 56 16.34 8.36 -0.89
N PRO A 57 16.75 7.46 -1.77
CA PRO A 57 16.20 7.38 -3.13
C PRO A 57 14.68 7.19 -3.12
N LEU A 58 13.99 7.90 -4.04
CA LEU A 58 12.56 7.79 -4.25
C LEU A 58 12.26 7.39 -5.70
N THR A 59 11.82 6.15 -5.87
CA THR A 59 11.27 5.68 -7.15
C THR A 59 9.78 5.94 -7.21
N LYS A 60 9.37 6.75 -8.18
CA LYS A 60 7.98 7.17 -8.40
C LYS A 60 7.30 6.25 -9.40
N LEU A 61 6.24 5.56 -8.95
CA LEU A 61 5.38 4.76 -9.83
C LEU A 61 4.16 5.61 -10.20
N PRO A 62 4.10 6.17 -11.41
CA PRO A 62 2.98 7.01 -11.82
C PRO A 62 1.69 6.20 -11.95
N SER A 63 0.56 6.86 -11.71
CA SER A 63 -0.79 6.35 -11.91
C SER A 63 -1.69 7.45 -12.46
N LEU A 64 -2.95 7.14 -12.73
CA LEU A 64 -3.94 8.15 -13.12
C LEU A 64 -4.25 9.12 -11.98
N ASP A 65 -3.99 8.73 -10.74
CA ASP A 65 -4.26 9.52 -9.52
C ASP A 65 -5.69 10.08 -9.51
N LEU A 66 -6.67 9.16 -9.63
CA LEU A 66 -8.09 9.50 -9.79
C LEU A 66 -8.71 10.10 -8.53
N TYR A 67 -8.02 10.02 -7.39
CA TYR A 67 -8.47 10.57 -6.10
C TYR A 67 -7.72 11.84 -5.70
N ARG A 68 -7.01 12.47 -6.63
CA ARG A 68 -6.26 13.70 -6.35
C ARG A 68 -7.19 14.88 -6.03
N MET A 69 -6.79 15.66 -5.06
CA MET A 69 -7.48 16.93 -4.77
C MET A 69 -7.05 18.02 -5.77
N PRO A 70 -7.90 18.99 -6.13
CA PRO A 70 -9.27 19.22 -5.61
C PRO A 70 -10.38 18.48 -6.37
N ASP A 71 -10.04 17.64 -7.36
CA ASP A 71 -11.00 16.96 -8.25
C ASP A 71 -10.94 15.42 -8.09
N PRO A 72 -11.46 14.88 -6.97
CA PRO A 72 -11.53 13.44 -6.77
C PRO A 72 -12.55 12.82 -7.75
N PHE A 73 -12.27 11.61 -8.23
CA PHE A 73 -13.06 10.87 -9.23
C PHE A 73 -13.07 11.53 -10.62
N ARG A 74 -12.04 12.31 -10.94
CA ARG A 74 -11.89 12.93 -12.25
C ARG A 74 -11.95 11.90 -13.37
N ILE A 75 -12.36 12.37 -14.57
CA ILE A 75 -12.28 11.58 -15.79
C ILE A 75 -10.93 11.85 -16.46
N PRO A 76 -10.04 10.85 -16.60
CA PRO A 76 -8.75 11.04 -17.23
C PRO A 76 -8.91 11.24 -18.75
N ARG A 77 -7.98 11.98 -19.36
CA ARG A 77 -7.90 12.11 -20.82
C ARG A 77 -7.32 10.81 -21.40
N LEU A 78 -7.65 10.46 -22.63
CA LEU A 78 -7.11 9.26 -23.30
C LEU A 78 -5.58 9.26 -23.36
N SER A 79 -4.95 10.43 -23.49
CA SER A 79 -3.50 10.59 -23.51
C SER A 79 -2.80 10.29 -22.17
N GLU A 80 -3.55 10.19 -21.07
CA GLU A 80 -3.03 9.86 -19.75
C GLU A 80 -2.86 8.34 -19.54
N PHE A 81 -3.55 7.52 -20.34
CA PHE A 81 -3.40 6.07 -20.29
C PHE A 81 -2.07 5.65 -20.93
N LYS A 82 -1.11 5.25 -20.10
CA LYS A 82 0.23 4.85 -20.53
C LYS A 82 0.39 3.34 -20.62
N ASP A 83 -0.33 2.61 -19.79
CA ASP A 83 -0.24 1.15 -19.75
C ASP A 83 -1.57 0.49 -19.31
N ARG A 84 -1.55 -0.85 -19.29
CA ARG A 84 -2.70 -1.66 -18.88
C ARG A 84 -3.14 -1.43 -17.43
N PHE A 85 -2.26 -0.96 -16.56
CA PHE A 85 -2.61 -0.69 -15.16
C PHE A 85 -3.41 0.60 -15.02
N ASP A 86 -3.20 1.57 -15.90
CA ASP A 86 -4.03 2.78 -15.97
C ASP A 86 -5.45 2.41 -16.42
N VAL A 87 -5.59 1.54 -17.41
CA VAL A 87 -6.90 1.02 -17.83
C VAL A 87 -7.59 0.28 -16.69
N LEU A 88 -6.86 -0.61 -15.99
CA LEU A 88 -7.38 -1.34 -14.84
C LEU A 88 -7.82 -0.38 -13.72
N GLU A 89 -7.00 0.63 -13.40
CA GLU A 89 -7.30 1.64 -12.39
C GLU A 89 -8.60 2.38 -12.70
N TYR A 90 -8.76 2.81 -13.95
CA TYR A 90 -9.99 3.46 -14.40
C TYR A 90 -11.22 2.55 -14.28
N LEU A 91 -11.13 1.31 -14.78
CA LEU A 91 -12.25 0.36 -14.75
C LEU A 91 -12.68 -0.02 -13.33
N VAL A 92 -11.71 -0.24 -12.42
CA VAL A 92 -12.00 -0.55 -11.02
C VAL A 92 -12.63 0.65 -10.32
N THR A 93 -12.13 1.85 -10.57
CA THR A 93 -12.69 3.09 -10.01
C THR A 93 -14.08 3.38 -10.59
N ALA A 94 -14.29 3.19 -11.89
CA ALA A 94 -15.61 3.30 -12.53
C ALA A 94 -16.61 2.28 -11.96
N GLY A 95 -16.14 1.12 -11.50
CA GLY A 95 -16.90 0.15 -10.72
C GLY A 95 -17.16 0.56 -9.26
N ALA A 96 -16.89 1.82 -8.90
CA ALA A 96 -17.04 2.40 -7.55
C ALA A 96 -16.20 1.71 -6.47
N THR A 97 -15.05 1.13 -6.82
CA THR A 97 -14.11 0.49 -5.88
C THR A 97 -12.81 1.28 -5.84
N PHE A 98 -12.21 1.40 -4.65
CA PHE A 98 -10.91 2.06 -4.48
C PHE A 98 -9.80 1.21 -5.11
N ALA A 99 -9.21 1.70 -6.21
CA ALA A 99 -8.34 0.93 -7.08
C ALA A 99 -6.87 0.94 -6.67
N GLU A 100 -6.43 1.96 -5.96
CA GLU A 100 -5.00 2.26 -5.75
C GLU A 100 -4.20 1.10 -5.12
N PRO A 101 -4.66 0.40 -4.05
CA PRO A 101 -3.89 -0.70 -3.50
C PRO A 101 -3.64 -1.83 -4.50
N LEU A 102 -4.63 -2.14 -5.35
CA LEU A 102 -4.47 -3.16 -6.38
C LEU A 102 -3.47 -2.71 -7.44
N THR A 103 -3.69 -1.54 -8.03
CA THR A 103 -2.92 -1.09 -9.21
C THR A 103 -1.50 -0.68 -8.85
N PHE A 104 -1.31 -0.05 -7.67
CA PHE A 104 0.03 0.23 -7.15
C PHE A 104 0.81 -1.07 -6.94
N SER A 105 0.23 -2.05 -6.24
CA SER A 105 0.94 -3.31 -5.97
C SER A 105 1.36 -4.03 -7.24
N LEU A 106 0.55 -3.99 -8.30
CA LEU A 106 0.89 -4.58 -9.60
C LEU A 106 2.01 -3.82 -10.30
N ARG A 107 2.04 -2.48 -10.20
CA ARG A 107 3.15 -1.66 -10.70
C ARG A 107 4.43 -1.93 -9.92
N ALA A 108 4.34 -2.01 -8.58
CA ALA A 108 5.47 -2.35 -7.71
C ALA A 108 6.02 -3.75 -8.02
N HIS A 109 5.16 -4.74 -8.24
CA HIS A 109 5.58 -6.07 -8.67
C HIS A 109 6.33 -6.02 -10.01
N ARG A 110 5.83 -5.30 -11.02
CA ARG A 110 6.52 -5.14 -12.30
C ARG A 110 7.89 -4.49 -12.13
N GLU A 111 7.98 -3.43 -11.35
CA GLU A 111 9.22 -2.72 -11.05
C GLU A 111 10.24 -3.65 -10.39
N LEU A 112 9.84 -4.30 -9.31
CA LEU A 112 10.72 -5.15 -8.51
C LEU A 112 11.10 -6.46 -9.20
N THR A 113 10.25 -7.00 -10.08
CA THR A 113 10.60 -8.23 -10.83
C THR A 113 11.84 -8.04 -11.69
N GLY A 114 12.07 -6.84 -12.22
CA GLY A 114 13.29 -6.50 -12.96
C GLY A 114 14.51 -6.28 -12.06
N ARG A 115 14.33 -6.21 -10.74
CA ARG A 115 15.34 -5.75 -9.76
C ARG A 115 15.47 -6.68 -8.54
N LEU A 116 15.05 -7.95 -8.65
CA LEU A 116 15.04 -8.90 -7.52
C LEU A 116 16.40 -9.02 -6.81
N GLY A 117 17.53 -8.94 -7.55
CA GLY A 117 18.86 -8.99 -6.98
C GLY A 117 19.35 -7.72 -6.28
N GLU A 118 18.60 -6.61 -6.36
CA GLU A 118 18.99 -5.34 -5.77
C GLU A 118 18.54 -5.21 -4.30
N PHE A 119 17.53 -5.98 -3.89
CA PHE A 119 16.94 -5.91 -2.56
C PHE A 119 17.02 -7.25 -1.81
N ASP A 120 17.12 -7.17 -0.50
CA ASP A 120 17.08 -8.30 0.41
C ASP A 120 15.69 -8.47 1.04
N LEU A 121 14.89 -7.39 1.07
CA LEU A 121 13.60 -7.32 1.74
C LEU A 121 12.71 -6.26 1.09
N VAL A 122 11.43 -6.55 0.99
CA VAL A 122 10.37 -5.56 0.73
C VAL A 122 9.64 -5.27 2.03
N HIS A 123 9.52 -3.98 2.37
CA HIS A 123 8.70 -3.52 3.47
C HIS A 123 7.47 -2.80 2.89
N ASP A 124 6.31 -3.46 2.93
CA ASP A 124 5.06 -2.85 2.45
C ASP A 124 4.36 -2.06 3.55
N ASN A 125 3.95 -0.84 3.23
CA ASN A 125 3.26 0.05 4.16
C ASN A 125 1.74 0.04 3.88
N GLN A 126 1.08 -1.00 4.35
CA GLN A 126 -0.38 -1.19 4.33
C GLN A 126 -1.02 -1.17 2.92
N CYS A 127 -0.30 -1.54 1.89
CA CYS A 127 -0.92 -1.71 0.57
C CYS A 127 -1.75 -3.00 0.51
N LEU A 128 -1.14 -4.15 0.89
CA LEU A 128 -1.80 -5.46 0.90
C LEU A 128 -2.48 -5.81 -0.44
N GLY A 129 -1.91 -5.33 -1.54
CA GLY A 129 -2.40 -5.62 -2.88
C GLY A 129 -1.92 -6.96 -3.41
N THR A 130 -2.60 -7.49 -4.42
CA THR A 130 -2.23 -8.78 -5.05
C THR A 130 -0.78 -8.80 -5.54
N GLY A 131 -0.24 -7.65 -5.98
CA GLY A 131 1.16 -7.54 -6.41
C GLY A 131 2.15 -7.79 -5.28
N ILE A 132 1.81 -7.47 -4.02
CA ILE A 132 2.66 -7.72 -2.85
C ILE A 132 2.87 -9.23 -2.67
N TRP A 133 1.80 -10.01 -2.76
CA TRP A 133 1.92 -11.46 -2.73
C TRP A 133 2.78 -12.00 -3.88
N LYS A 134 2.61 -11.46 -5.10
CA LYS A 134 3.44 -11.87 -6.25
C LYS A 134 4.92 -11.54 -6.08
N ILE A 135 5.25 -10.43 -5.41
CA ILE A 135 6.64 -10.10 -5.06
C ILE A 135 7.21 -11.16 -4.11
N HIS A 136 6.41 -11.58 -3.12
CA HIS A 136 6.80 -12.66 -2.21
C HIS A 136 7.01 -13.98 -2.95
N GLU A 137 6.09 -14.37 -3.83
CA GLU A 137 6.21 -15.58 -4.66
C GLU A 137 7.44 -15.54 -5.60
N ALA A 138 7.84 -14.35 -6.03
CA ALA A 138 9.05 -14.16 -6.85
C ALA A 138 10.37 -14.28 -6.06
N GLY A 139 10.31 -14.52 -4.74
CA GLY A 139 11.44 -14.80 -3.88
C GLY A 139 11.96 -13.63 -3.04
N LEU A 140 11.34 -12.45 -3.10
CA LEU A 140 11.67 -11.35 -2.18
C LEU A 140 10.87 -11.50 -0.87
N PRO A 141 11.53 -11.64 0.30
CA PRO A 141 10.85 -11.60 1.58
C PRO A 141 10.04 -10.32 1.75
N VAL A 142 8.82 -10.45 2.27
CA VAL A 142 7.95 -9.30 2.53
C VAL A 142 7.70 -9.15 4.03
N LEU A 143 7.94 -7.95 4.55
CA LEU A 143 7.46 -7.48 5.84
C LEU A 143 6.30 -6.52 5.58
N GLU A 144 5.15 -6.80 6.15
CA GLU A 144 3.95 -5.98 6.02
C GLU A 144 3.73 -5.13 7.27
N THR A 145 3.56 -3.81 7.12
CA THR A 145 3.07 -2.97 8.21
C THR A 145 1.59 -2.69 8.04
N ILE A 146 0.79 -3.04 9.03
CA ILE A 146 -0.64 -2.72 9.09
C ILE A 146 -0.88 -1.76 10.26
N HIS A 147 -1.25 -0.51 9.95
CA HIS A 147 -1.55 0.50 10.98
C HIS A 147 -2.88 0.21 11.68
N HIS A 148 -3.90 -0.11 10.88
CA HIS A 148 -5.19 -0.64 11.34
C HIS A 148 -5.92 -1.30 10.16
N PRO A 149 -6.77 -2.32 10.39
CA PRO A 149 -7.57 -2.92 9.34
C PRO A 149 -8.62 -1.94 8.81
N ILE A 150 -8.60 -1.65 7.51
CA ILE A 150 -9.60 -0.75 6.86
C ILE A 150 -11.02 -1.38 6.87
N THR A 151 -11.13 -2.66 7.18
CA THR A 151 -12.39 -3.35 7.43
C THR A 151 -13.17 -2.74 8.62
N VAL A 152 -12.47 -2.18 9.61
CA VAL A 152 -13.08 -1.45 10.73
C VAL A 152 -13.82 -0.21 10.19
N ASP A 153 -13.16 0.58 9.36
CA ASP A 153 -13.76 1.78 8.73
C ASP A 153 -14.97 1.38 7.87
N ARG A 154 -14.81 0.34 7.04
CA ARG A 154 -15.93 -0.22 6.25
C ARG A 154 -17.11 -0.57 7.11
N ARG A 155 -16.91 -1.27 8.23
CA ARG A 155 -17.96 -1.69 9.15
C ARG A 155 -18.68 -0.49 9.76
N LEU A 156 -17.92 0.49 10.26
CA LEU A 156 -18.46 1.70 10.86
C LEU A 156 -19.25 2.54 9.84
N GLU A 157 -18.68 2.81 8.69
CA GLU A 157 -19.31 3.62 7.66
C GLU A 157 -20.56 2.97 7.06
N THR A 158 -20.56 1.66 6.86
CA THR A 158 -21.74 0.93 6.40
C THR A 158 -22.84 0.87 7.45
N LYS A 159 -22.49 0.76 8.73
CA LYS A 159 -23.43 0.78 9.85
C LYS A 159 -24.15 2.13 9.95
N HIS A 160 -23.42 3.23 9.74
CA HIS A 160 -23.96 4.59 9.83
C HIS A 160 -24.56 5.11 8.50
N ALA A 161 -24.61 4.27 7.47
CA ALA A 161 -25.23 4.65 6.21
C ALA A 161 -26.75 4.85 6.35
N THR A 162 -27.22 6.05 6.03
CA THR A 162 -28.62 6.48 6.26
C THR A 162 -29.62 5.91 5.23
N THR A 163 -29.13 5.38 4.11
CA THR A 163 -30.00 4.79 3.06
C THR A 163 -29.39 3.49 2.52
N PRO A 164 -30.22 2.56 1.98
CA PRO A 164 -29.73 1.33 1.33
C PRO A 164 -28.74 1.62 0.19
N TRP A 165 -28.98 2.70 -0.58
CA TRP A 165 -28.09 3.11 -1.67
C TRP A 165 -26.71 3.55 -1.14
N LYS A 166 -26.65 4.38 -0.10
CA LYS A 166 -25.40 4.78 0.54
C LYS A 166 -24.66 3.59 1.13
N ARG A 167 -25.38 2.63 1.70
CA ARG A 167 -24.77 1.38 2.20
C ARG A 167 -24.17 0.56 1.06
N PHE A 168 -24.87 0.44 -0.05
CA PHE A 168 -24.38 -0.26 -1.24
C PHE A 168 -23.13 0.41 -1.81
N THR A 169 -23.13 1.73 -2.03
CA THR A 169 -21.98 2.47 -2.57
C THR A 169 -20.77 2.38 -1.66
N LYS A 170 -20.94 2.48 -0.33
CA LYS A 170 -19.86 2.28 0.63
C LYS A 170 -19.29 0.86 0.58
N ASN A 171 -20.13 -0.17 0.55
CA ASN A 171 -19.66 -1.54 0.40
C ASN A 171 -18.89 -1.75 -0.90
N ARG A 172 -19.32 -1.13 -1.99
CA ARG A 172 -18.58 -1.15 -3.27
C ARG A 172 -17.22 -0.47 -3.16
N PHE A 173 -17.18 0.73 -2.56
CA PHE A 173 -15.94 1.46 -2.37
C PHE A 173 -14.90 0.63 -1.59
N TYR A 174 -15.34 0.01 -0.50
CA TYR A 174 -14.47 -0.81 0.36
C TYR A 174 -14.30 -2.27 -0.12
N ALA A 175 -14.71 -2.63 -1.33
CA ALA A 175 -14.58 -4.00 -1.83
C ALA A 175 -13.12 -4.49 -1.89
N PHE A 176 -12.15 -3.57 -2.05
CA PHE A 176 -10.72 -3.87 -2.02
C PHE A 176 -10.24 -4.48 -0.69
N THR A 177 -10.94 -4.23 0.42
CA THR A 177 -10.58 -4.81 1.72
C THR A 177 -10.60 -6.33 1.74
N GLY A 178 -11.47 -6.96 0.91
CA GLY A 178 -11.45 -8.41 0.73
C GLY A 178 -10.16 -8.94 0.10
N MET A 179 -9.51 -8.16 -0.77
CA MET A 179 -8.18 -8.44 -1.28
C MET A 179 -7.15 -8.31 -0.16
N GLN A 180 -7.16 -7.19 0.57
CA GLN A 180 -6.23 -6.94 1.67
C GLN A 180 -6.28 -8.04 2.73
N THR A 181 -7.48 -8.44 3.18
CA THR A 181 -7.67 -9.56 4.11
C THR A 181 -7.04 -10.86 3.59
N ARG A 182 -7.27 -11.18 2.31
CA ARG A 182 -6.71 -12.39 1.70
C ARG A 182 -5.19 -12.37 1.64
N ILE A 183 -4.60 -11.23 1.33
CA ILE A 183 -3.15 -11.07 1.26
C ILE A 183 -2.54 -11.10 2.66
N ALA A 184 -3.11 -10.39 3.63
CA ALA A 184 -2.64 -10.40 5.02
C ALA A 184 -2.53 -11.83 5.58
N ARG A 185 -3.53 -12.68 5.34
CA ARG A 185 -3.50 -14.10 5.78
C ARG A 185 -2.41 -14.95 5.15
N ARG A 186 -1.82 -14.52 4.05
CA ARG A 186 -0.79 -15.27 3.33
C ARG A 186 0.62 -14.81 3.66
N LEU A 187 0.77 -13.57 4.09
CA LEU A 187 2.08 -13.01 4.39
C LEU A 187 2.64 -13.58 5.68
N PRO A 188 3.91 -13.99 5.70
CA PRO A 188 4.49 -14.69 6.84
C PRO A 188 4.83 -13.77 8.02
N ARG A 189 4.92 -12.46 7.79
CA ARG A 189 5.34 -11.47 8.80
C ARG A 189 4.56 -10.18 8.68
N ILE A 190 3.90 -9.81 9.78
CA ILE A 190 3.14 -8.58 9.91
C ILE A 190 3.66 -7.81 11.12
N LEU A 191 3.89 -6.53 10.92
CA LEU A 191 4.20 -5.54 11.94
C LEU A 191 2.97 -4.65 12.15
N THR A 192 2.70 -4.27 13.38
CA THR A 192 1.66 -3.29 13.69
C THR A 192 2.12 -2.28 14.73
N VAL A 193 1.41 -1.17 14.84
CA VAL A 193 1.84 0.01 15.61
C VAL A 193 1.22 0.07 17.02
N SER A 194 0.26 -0.81 17.34
CA SER A 194 -0.39 -0.82 18.64
C SER A 194 -1.03 -2.17 18.97
N LEU A 195 -1.28 -2.41 20.26
CA LEU A 195 -2.00 -3.60 20.71
C LEU A 195 -3.43 -3.64 20.19
N ASN A 196 -4.11 -2.50 20.14
CA ASN A 196 -5.47 -2.44 19.57
C ASN A 196 -5.47 -2.85 18.09
N SER A 197 -4.51 -2.34 17.31
CA SER A 197 -4.39 -2.75 15.90
C SER A 197 -4.04 -4.23 15.76
N TYR A 198 -3.26 -4.78 16.67
CA TYR A 198 -2.95 -6.22 16.72
C TYR A 198 -4.22 -7.05 16.92
N GLU A 199 -5.07 -6.69 17.88
CA GLU A 199 -6.33 -7.36 18.14
C GLU A 199 -7.30 -7.24 16.96
N ASP A 200 -7.38 -6.07 16.35
CA ASP A 200 -8.20 -5.82 15.15
C ASP A 200 -7.72 -6.64 13.94
N ILE A 201 -6.40 -6.78 13.74
CA ILE A 201 -5.81 -7.59 12.66
C ILE A 201 -6.21 -9.06 12.82
N ILE A 202 -6.10 -9.60 14.03
CA ILE A 202 -6.50 -10.98 14.30
C ILE A 202 -8.00 -11.15 14.08
N THR A 203 -8.82 -10.24 14.61
CA THR A 203 -10.28 -10.35 14.59
C THR A 203 -10.86 -10.12 13.19
N ASP A 204 -10.44 -9.04 12.53
CA ASP A 204 -11.04 -8.60 11.26
C ASP A 204 -10.40 -9.25 10.04
N TYR A 205 -9.08 -9.45 10.06
CA TYR A 205 -8.40 -10.13 8.96
C TYR A 205 -8.28 -11.64 9.18
N GLY A 206 -8.39 -12.13 10.43
CA GLY A 206 -8.23 -13.55 10.75
C GLY A 206 -6.82 -14.03 10.42
N VAL A 207 -5.83 -13.24 10.78
CA VAL A 207 -4.40 -13.58 10.73
C VAL A 207 -4.09 -14.36 12.00
N ASP A 208 -3.28 -15.40 11.86
CA ASP A 208 -2.77 -16.14 13.01
C ASP A 208 -1.77 -15.27 13.79
N PRO A 209 -1.81 -15.27 15.14
CA PRO A 209 -0.94 -14.48 16.00
C PRO A 209 0.54 -14.77 15.82
#